data_47aa2fd1d3cf621a014b920aa16d4454
#
_entry.id   47aa2fd1d3cf621a014b920aa16d4454
#
_cell.length_a   1.000
_cell.length_b   1.000
_cell.length_c   1.000
_cell.angle_alpha   90.00
_cell.angle_beta   90.00
_cell.angle_gamma   90.00
#
_symmetry.space_group_name_H-M   'P 1'
#
loop_
_entity.id
_entity.type
_entity.pdbx_description
1 polymer ?
#
loop_
_entity_poly.entity_id
_entity_poly.type
_entity_poly.pdbx_seq_one_letter_code
_entity_poly.pdbx_strand_id
1 'polypeptide(L)'
;MKTSLKNILTTILAFWAAATWAAESAKLPKLVDLGADKCIPCKAMAPILKELKTEYAGRMDVEFIDVWKNPDAGKAHKIKLIPTQIFFDASGKERFRHEGFYGKEDILGKWKELGVDLKAKASTGIVRETAVAADTRPRDSVCFICDEGVNPKTKTVVKGQSEQRVLCGPHCYFIYLSSIVGADPKAEAAKVSVTDWVSGNPASATTASYVYGMDAKGRATIKAFADKDAATKEQQSNGGNVASWDVLRSKELATRCAFCDRAVYPEDACAVKFGTTRGYGCCTHCSMGLAARLKQDIEVEAKDGLTGEVIRVKTLDGQIASLEPATAIAWFGQKKGADGKWASAGCFKQAFFVNEANLQKWLKARPAMTGRQITIAQALADKMKLSPEQIAKACKLGECK
;
A
#
# COMPACT_ATOMS: atom_id res chain seq x y z
N MET A 1 81.55 12.37 -7.50
CA MET A 1 81.19 12.53 -6.08
C MET A 1 79.65 12.51 -6.02
N LYS A 2 79.09 11.56 -5.34
CA LYS A 2 77.70 11.16 -5.31
C LYS A 2 76.96 11.90 -4.21
N THR A 3 75.82 12.48 -4.43
CA THR A 3 74.85 12.80 -3.41
C THR A 3 73.44 12.41 -3.90
N SER A 4 72.88 11.46 -3.17
CA SER A 4 71.56 10.89 -3.31
C SER A 4 70.54 11.80 -2.63
N LEU A 5 69.48 12.21 -3.33
CA LEU A 5 68.29 12.86 -2.71
C LEU A 5 67.22 11.77 -2.57
N LYS A 6 66.87 11.49 -1.34
CA LYS A 6 65.71 10.67 -1.00
C LYS A 6 64.46 11.52 -1.01
N ASN A 7 63.53 11.14 -1.90
CA ASN A 7 62.17 11.71 -1.88
C ASN A 7 61.35 11.08 -0.76
N ILE A 8 60.91 11.92 0.15
CA ILE A 8 59.90 11.55 1.16
C ILE A 8 58.56 11.87 0.58
N LEU A 9 57.80 10.83 0.23
CA LEU A 9 56.41 10.93 -0.18
C LEU A 9 55.54 10.95 1.08
N THR A 10 54.99 12.09 1.43
CA THR A 10 54.05 12.26 2.55
C THR A 10 52.64 11.96 2.00
N THR A 11 52.12 10.79 2.34
CA THR A 11 50.72 10.41 2.02
C THR A 11 49.78 11.06 3.02
N ILE A 12 49.01 12.04 2.58
CA ILE A 12 47.94 12.63 3.39
C ILE A 12 46.71 11.74 3.21
N LEU A 13 46.42 10.92 4.23
CA LEU A 13 45.15 10.24 4.36
C LEU A 13 44.07 11.24 4.80
N ALA A 14 43.26 11.67 3.87
CA ALA A 14 42.02 12.41 4.17
C ALA A 14 40.98 11.44 4.73
N PHE A 15 40.78 11.43 6.04
CA PHE A 15 39.62 10.80 6.68
C PHE A 15 38.36 11.55 6.31
N TRP A 16 37.60 11.03 5.40
CA TRP A 16 36.21 11.45 5.20
C TRP A 16 35.38 10.80 6.30
N ALA A 17 35.10 11.54 7.37
CA ALA A 17 34.07 11.21 8.32
C ALA A 17 32.72 11.37 7.60
N ALA A 18 32.15 10.26 7.12
CA ALA A 18 30.77 10.21 6.69
C ALA A 18 29.90 10.39 7.95
N ALA A 19 29.45 11.62 8.19
CA ALA A 19 28.41 11.90 9.16
C ALA A 19 27.14 11.22 8.66
N THR A 20 26.85 10.01 9.14
CA THR A 20 25.55 9.39 9.03
C THR A 20 24.57 10.23 9.85
N TRP A 21 23.89 11.17 9.20
CA TRP A 21 22.71 11.79 9.77
C TRP A 21 21.62 10.70 9.83
N ALA A 22 21.58 9.97 10.94
CA ALA A 22 20.38 9.26 11.33
C ALA A 22 19.34 10.36 11.54
N ALA A 23 18.34 10.41 10.67
CA ALA A 23 17.15 11.23 10.88
C ALA A 23 16.48 10.70 12.16
N GLU A 24 16.77 11.34 13.29
CA GLU A 24 16.07 11.09 14.55
C GLU A 24 14.60 11.41 14.29
N SER A 25 13.74 10.40 14.35
CA SER A 25 12.30 10.58 14.18
C SER A 25 11.86 11.62 15.21
N ALA A 26 11.29 12.72 14.78
CA ALA A 26 10.81 13.76 15.68
C ALA A 26 9.86 13.11 16.70
N LYS A 27 10.27 13.08 17.96
CA LYS A 27 9.43 12.56 19.04
C LYS A 27 8.17 13.42 19.10
N LEU A 28 7.02 12.76 19.24
CA LEU A 28 5.73 13.44 19.37
C LEU A 28 5.50 13.87 20.84
N PRO A 29 4.73 14.93 21.08
CA PRO A 29 4.18 15.18 22.40
C PRO A 29 3.32 13.98 22.82
N LYS A 30 3.29 13.66 24.11
CA LYS A 30 2.65 12.43 24.60
C LYS A 30 1.71 12.72 25.76
N LEU A 31 0.49 12.20 25.68
CA LEU A 31 -0.48 12.14 26.76
C LEU A 31 -0.44 10.73 27.38
N VAL A 32 -0.12 10.63 28.64
CA VAL A 32 -0.20 9.37 29.42
C VAL A 32 -1.35 9.48 30.39
N ASP A 33 -2.33 8.58 30.30
CA ASP A 33 -3.41 8.44 31.29
C ASP A 33 -3.14 7.22 32.17
N LEU A 34 -2.96 7.45 33.46
CA LEU A 34 -2.78 6.40 34.45
C LEU A 34 -4.13 6.16 35.15
N GLY A 35 -4.68 4.97 34.94
CA GLY A 35 -6.02 4.61 35.41
C GLY A 35 -6.13 3.16 35.77
N ALA A 36 -7.35 2.63 35.83
CA ALA A 36 -7.61 1.21 36.02
C ALA A 36 -8.93 0.81 35.37
N ASP A 37 -9.04 -0.43 34.85
CA ASP A 37 -10.21 -0.95 34.14
C ASP A 37 -11.50 -0.93 34.96
N LYS A 38 -11.43 -1.04 36.30
CA LYS A 38 -12.59 -1.07 37.20
C LYS A 38 -12.92 0.27 37.86
N CYS A 39 -12.10 1.28 37.65
CA CYS A 39 -12.30 2.64 38.15
C CYS A 39 -13.36 3.38 37.32
N ILE A 40 -14.43 3.86 37.95
CA ILE A 40 -15.55 4.50 37.23
C ILE A 40 -15.12 5.74 36.43
N PRO A 41 -14.40 6.75 37.00
CA PRO A 41 -13.96 7.90 36.24
C PRO A 41 -12.92 7.53 35.17
N CYS A 42 -12.10 6.48 35.39
CA CYS A 42 -11.17 6.00 34.34
C CYS A 42 -11.92 5.38 33.15
N LYS A 43 -13.05 4.70 33.38
CA LYS A 43 -13.91 4.20 32.31
C LYS A 43 -14.49 5.34 31.46
N ALA A 44 -14.79 6.48 32.08
CA ALA A 44 -15.25 7.67 31.33
C ALA A 44 -14.14 8.29 30.48
N MET A 45 -12.85 8.14 30.86
CA MET A 45 -11.70 8.56 30.06
C MET A 45 -11.47 7.67 28.82
N ALA A 46 -11.77 6.38 28.90
CA ALA A 46 -11.43 5.43 27.85
C ALA A 46 -11.91 5.81 26.42
N PRO A 47 -13.17 6.22 26.19
CA PRO A 47 -13.62 6.67 24.88
C PRO A 47 -12.89 7.95 24.42
N ILE A 48 -12.61 8.88 25.34
CA ILE A 48 -11.90 10.13 25.06
C ILE A 48 -10.47 9.82 24.59
N LEU A 49 -9.76 8.95 25.30
CA LEU A 49 -8.39 8.55 24.94
C LEU A 49 -8.36 7.82 23.59
N LYS A 50 -9.34 6.95 23.33
CA LYS A 50 -9.50 6.27 22.05
C LYS A 50 -9.71 7.27 20.91
N GLU A 51 -10.58 8.25 21.12
CA GLU A 51 -10.86 9.31 20.14
C GLU A 51 -9.62 10.17 19.89
N LEU A 52 -8.94 10.66 20.94
CA LEU A 52 -7.72 11.44 20.85
C LEU A 52 -6.61 10.69 20.13
N LYS A 53 -6.39 9.42 20.46
CA LYS A 53 -5.39 8.56 19.82
C LYS A 53 -5.64 8.43 18.32
N THR A 54 -6.90 8.36 17.90
CA THR A 54 -7.28 8.23 16.50
C THR A 54 -7.20 9.56 15.76
N GLU A 55 -7.80 10.60 16.32
CA GLU A 55 -7.92 11.91 15.67
C GLU A 55 -6.56 12.62 15.55
N TYR A 56 -5.68 12.42 16.55
CA TYR A 56 -4.37 13.07 16.61
C TYR A 56 -3.20 12.13 16.30
N ALA A 57 -3.46 10.99 15.66
CA ALA A 57 -2.43 10.06 15.21
C ALA A 57 -1.35 10.78 14.39
N GLY A 58 -0.06 10.55 14.73
CA GLY A 58 1.08 11.21 14.10
C GLY A 58 1.32 12.67 14.54
N ARG A 59 0.53 13.19 15.48
CA ARG A 59 0.67 14.54 16.06
C ARG A 59 0.84 14.50 17.56
N MET A 60 0.31 13.47 18.21
CA MET A 60 0.39 13.23 19.64
C MET A 60 0.32 11.72 19.89
N ASP A 61 1.15 11.23 20.78
CA ASP A 61 1.02 9.88 21.30
C ASP A 61 0.05 9.87 22.47
N VAL A 62 -0.84 8.88 22.51
CA VAL A 62 -1.77 8.68 23.62
C VAL A 62 -1.57 7.27 24.17
N GLU A 63 -1.23 7.18 25.45
CA GLU A 63 -0.98 5.92 26.15
C GLU A 63 -1.87 5.83 27.38
N PHE A 64 -2.49 4.65 27.59
CA PHE A 64 -3.18 4.30 28.81
C PHE A 64 -2.37 3.26 29.56
N ILE A 65 -2.18 3.47 30.88
CA ILE A 65 -1.48 2.54 31.76
C ILE A 65 -2.42 2.12 32.90
N ASP A 66 -2.77 0.83 32.95
CA ASP A 66 -3.53 0.29 34.05
C ASP A 66 -2.60 0.06 35.27
N VAL A 67 -2.70 0.94 36.27
CA VAL A 67 -1.84 0.91 37.46
C VAL A 67 -2.22 -0.16 38.46
N TRP A 68 -3.37 -0.78 38.34
CA TRP A 68 -3.70 -1.95 39.14
C TRP A 68 -3.06 -3.23 38.61
N LYS A 69 -2.85 -3.30 37.28
CA LYS A 69 -2.09 -4.36 36.60
C LYS A 69 -0.58 -4.10 36.63
N ASN A 70 -0.19 -2.82 36.66
CA ASN A 70 1.21 -2.39 36.69
C ASN A 70 1.44 -1.33 37.80
N PRO A 71 1.51 -1.75 39.09
CA PRO A 71 1.68 -0.82 40.21
C PRO A 71 2.99 -0.03 40.18
N ASP A 72 4.04 -0.59 39.57
CA ASP A 72 5.34 0.09 39.48
C ASP A 72 5.30 1.31 38.54
N ALA A 73 4.46 1.28 37.52
CA ALA A 73 4.22 2.46 36.69
C ALA A 73 3.58 3.59 37.49
N GLY A 74 2.63 3.28 38.38
CA GLY A 74 2.03 4.27 39.26
C GLY A 74 3.05 4.94 40.18
N LYS A 75 3.97 4.13 40.76
CA LYS A 75 5.09 4.65 41.58
C LYS A 75 6.07 5.50 40.77
N ALA A 76 6.47 5.00 39.59
CA ALA A 76 7.42 5.71 38.71
C ALA A 76 6.89 7.09 38.30
N HIS A 77 5.59 7.18 38.00
CA HIS A 77 4.93 8.45 37.67
C HIS A 77 4.48 9.26 38.89
N LYS A 78 4.71 8.75 40.13
CA LYS A 78 4.39 9.43 41.42
C LYS A 78 2.93 9.88 41.48
N ILE A 79 1.99 9.06 40.98
CA ILE A 79 0.56 9.41 41.01
C ILE A 79 -0.01 9.20 42.42
N LYS A 80 -1.00 10.03 42.79
CA LYS A 80 -1.71 9.94 44.08
C LYS A 80 -3.15 9.51 43.91
N LEU A 81 -3.72 9.78 42.73
CA LEU A 81 -5.12 9.54 42.40
C LEU A 81 -5.22 8.98 40.98
N ILE A 82 -6.29 8.24 40.66
CA ILE A 82 -6.65 7.79 39.33
C ILE A 82 -8.05 8.26 38.94
N PRO A 83 -8.28 8.63 37.66
CA PRO A 83 -7.29 8.75 36.61
C PRO A 83 -6.36 9.95 36.82
N THR A 84 -5.13 9.88 36.34
CA THR A 84 -4.20 11.01 36.24
C THR A 84 -3.67 11.10 34.82
N GLN A 85 -3.82 12.28 34.19
CA GLN A 85 -3.29 12.58 32.87
C GLN A 85 -1.99 13.35 32.98
N ILE A 86 -0.93 12.85 32.34
CA ILE A 86 0.39 13.51 32.31
C ILE A 86 0.73 13.90 30.88
N PHE A 87 1.12 15.16 30.70
CA PHE A 87 1.43 15.77 29.42
C PHE A 87 2.94 15.90 29.28
N PHE A 88 3.52 15.19 28.32
CA PHE A 88 4.94 15.26 27.99
C PHE A 88 5.15 15.98 26.66
N ASP A 89 6.09 16.91 26.60
CA ASP A 89 6.51 17.50 25.33
C ASP A 89 7.33 16.50 24.49
N ALA A 90 7.65 16.90 23.26
CA ALA A 90 8.41 16.07 22.32
C ALA A 90 9.84 15.70 22.82
N SER A 91 10.36 16.39 23.83
CA SER A 91 11.63 16.03 24.48
C SER A 91 11.47 14.96 25.57
N GLY A 92 10.21 14.61 25.92
CA GLY A 92 9.88 13.70 27.00
C GLY A 92 9.82 14.38 28.39
N LYS A 93 9.84 15.72 28.43
CA LYS A 93 9.71 16.48 29.67
C LYS A 93 8.23 16.61 30.03
N GLU A 94 7.88 16.29 31.29
CA GLU A 94 6.56 16.57 31.84
C GLU A 94 6.31 18.09 31.88
N ARG A 95 5.19 18.50 31.28
CA ARG A 95 4.78 19.91 31.20
C ARG A 95 3.57 20.23 32.10
N PHE A 96 2.70 19.22 32.31
CA PHE A 96 1.49 19.39 33.10
C PHE A 96 0.95 18.02 33.53
N ARG A 97 0.20 17.96 34.62
CA ARG A 97 -0.61 16.84 35.02
C ARG A 97 -1.94 17.28 35.59
N HIS A 98 -2.95 16.44 35.38
CA HIS A 98 -4.28 16.61 35.94
C HIS A 98 -4.68 15.35 36.70
N GLU A 99 -5.27 15.51 37.88
CA GLU A 99 -5.81 14.42 38.69
C GLU A 99 -7.34 14.42 38.63
N GLY A 100 -7.95 13.28 38.30
CA GLY A 100 -9.38 13.13 38.11
C GLY A 100 -9.79 13.04 36.63
N PHE A 101 -11.08 13.06 36.36
CA PHE A 101 -11.63 13.07 35.01
C PHE A 101 -11.26 14.38 34.29
N TYR A 102 -10.83 14.25 33.02
CA TYR A 102 -10.46 15.42 32.20
C TYR A 102 -11.08 15.29 30.80
N GLY A 103 -11.95 16.22 30.44
CA GLY A 103 -12.71 16.19 29.21
C GLY A 103 -11.80 16.37 27.99
N LYS A 104 -12.29 15.93 26.80
CA LYS A 104 -11.55 16.08 25.54
C LYS A 104 -11.16 17.52 25.24
N GLU A 105 -12.11 18.44 25.40
CA GLU A 105 -11.91 19.85 25.13
C GLU A 105 -10.88 20.46 26.10
N ASP A 106 -10.89 20.04 27.38
CA ASP A 106 -9.94 20.50 28.36
C ASP A 106 -8.53 20.00 28.05
N ILE A 107 -8.40 18.74 27.61
CA ILE A 107 -7.12 18.16 27.16
C ILE A 107 -6.58 18.94 25.98
N LEU A 108 -7.39 19.22 24.96
CA LEU A 108 -6.99 19.97 23.78
C LEU A 108 -6.69 21.43 24.11
N GLY A 109 -7.47 22.05 24.99
CA GLY A 109 -7.22 23.39 25.53
C GLY A 109 -5.88 23.47 26.24
N LYS A 110 -5.55 22.45 27.05
CA LYS A 110 -4.28 22.39 27.77
C LYS A 110 -3.08 22.25 26.82
N TRP A 111 -3.16 21.42 25.79
CA TRP A 111 -2.10 21.36 24.77
C TRP A 111 -1.85 22.71 24.10
N LYS A 112 -2.92 23.46 23.81
CA LYS A 112 -2.83 24.81 23.24
C LYS A 112 -2.14 25.79 24.21
N GLU A 113 -2.50 25.76 25.51
CA GLU A 113 -1.85 26.57 26.55
C GLU A 113 -0.36 26.26 26.69
N LEU A 114 0.03 24.96 26.53
CA LEU A 114 1.41 24.51 26.57
C LEU A 114 2.21 24.88 25.31
N GLY A 115 1.57 25.56 24.33
CA GLY A 115 2.19 25.96 23.07
C GLY A 115 2.34 24.81 22.08
N VAL A 116 1.67 23.68 22.31
CA VAL A 116 1.67 22.53 21.40
C VAL A 116 0.50 22.68 20.43
N ASP A 117 0.81 23.00 19.17
CA ASP A 117 -0.18 23.07 18.12
C ASP A 117 -0.49 21.66 17.62
N LEU A 118 -1.58 21.08 18.13
CA LEU A 118 -2.14 19.81 17.67
C LEU A 118 -3.06 19.96 16.45
N LYS A 119 -3.33 21.21 16.02
CA LYS A 119 -3.91 21.39 14.69
C LYS A 119 -2.97 20.71 13.72
N ALA A 120 -3.52 19.93 12.81
CA ALA A 120 -2.73 19.42 11.73
C ALA A 120 -1.88 20.59 11.19
N LYS A 121 -0.54 20.61 11.39
CA LYS A 121 0.23 20.75 10.19
C LYS A 121 -0.41 19.70 9.32
N ALA A 122 -1.30 20.14 8.42
CA ALA A 122 -1.63 19.29 7.30
C ALA A 122 -0.28 18.72 6.95
N SER A 123 -0.09 17.43 7.20
CA SER A 123 1.04 16.76 6.60
C SER A 123 0.94 17.34 5.21
N THR A 124 1.91 18.18 4.82
CA THR A 124 2.03 18.64 3.45
C THR A 124 2.47 17.40 2.70
N GLY A 125 1.65 16.37 2.87
CA GLY A 125 1.75 15.11 2.23
C GLY A 125 1.82 15.44 0.76
N ILE A 126 2.69 14.80 0.04
CA ILE A 126 2.91 15.05 -1.37
C ILE A 126 1.55 15.11 -2.08
N VAL A 127 1.20 16.27 -2.62
CA VAL A 127 0.03 16.47 -3.46
C VAL A 127 0.51 16.77 -4.87
N ARG A 128 0.06 15.96 -5.81
CA ARG A 128 0.39 16.14 -7.22
C ARG A 128 -0.89 16.18 -8.03
N GLU A 129 -1.47 17.36 -8.13
CA GLU A 129 -2.69 17.62 -8.92
C GLU A 129 -2.41 17.75 -10.40
N THR A 130 -1.20 18.12 -10.77
CA THR A 130 -0.75 18.21 -12.16
C THR A 130 0.41 17.24 -12.37
N ALA A 131 0.38 16.51 -13.47
CA ALA A 131 1.51 15.67 -13.88
C ALA A 131 2.78 16.52 -14.06
N VAL A 132 3.91 16.03 -13.56
CA VAL A 132 5.22 16.71 -13.74
C VAL A 132 5.64 16.69 -15.20
N ALA A 133 5.31 15.60 -15.90
CA ALA A 133 5.46 15.48 -17.33
C ALA A 133 4.35 14.60 -17.91
N ALA A 134 3.95 14.84 -19.14
CA ALA A 134 3.03 13.98 -19.85
C ALA A 134 3.67 12.59 -20.07
N ASP A 135 2.85 11.56 -20.09
CA ASP A 135 3.28 10.24 -20.54
C ASP A 135 3.40 10.27 -22.07
N THR A 136 4.64 10.28 -22.53
CA THR A 136 4.97 10.33 -23.97
C THR A 136 5.21 8.95 -24.57
N ARG A 137 5.06 7.87 -23.77
CA ARG A 137 5.24 6.50 -24.26
C ARG A 137 4.17 6.19 -25.31
N PRO A 138 4.55 5.56 -26.45
CA PRO A 138 3.57 5.08 -27.42
C PRO A 138 2.54 4.15 -26.76
N ARG A 139 1.27 4.28 -27.11
CA ARG A 139 0.18 3.49 -26.49
C ARG A 139 0.33 1.99 -26.66
N ASP A 140 0.98 1.56 -27.73
CA ASP A 140 1.28 0.15 -28.01
C ASP A 140 2.50 -0.41 -27.25
N SER A 141 3.23 0.45 -26.54
CA SER A 141 4.35 0.10 -25.67
C SER A 141 3.98 0.10 -24.19
N VAL A 142 2.73 0.45 -23.84
CA VAL A 142 2.25 0.57 -22.45
C VAL A 142 1.07 -0.35 -22.22
N CYS A 143 1.13 -1.10 -21.12
CA CYS A 143 0.06 -2.02 -20.74
C CYS A 143 -1.20 -1.25 -20.33
N PHE A 144 -2.33 -1.56 -20.95
CA PHE A 144 -3.62 -0.95 -20.64
C PHE A 144 -4.08 -1.16 -19.18
N ILE A 145 -3.62 -2.23 -18.53
CA ILE A 145 -4.02 -2.59 -17.16
C ILE A 145 -3.08 -2.01 -16.10
N CYS A 146 -1.78 -2.36 -16.16
CA CYS A 146 -0.84 -2.00 -15.10
C CYS A 146 0.00 -0.75 -15.41
N ASP A 147 -0.08 -0.22 -16.63
CA ASP A 147 0.66 0.98 -17.08
C ASP A 147 2.19 0.81 -17.13
N GLU A 148 2.66 -0.44 -17.02
CA GLU A 148 4.07 -0.78 -17.19
C GLU A 148 4.43 -0.94 -18.66
N GLY A 149 5.73 -0.88 -18.97
CA GLY A 149 6.24 -1.13 -20.32
C GLY A 149 5.94 -2.54 -20.80
N VAL A 150 5.56 -2.68 -22.05
CA VAL A 150 5.24 -3.96 -22.67
C VAL A 150 6.50 -4.60 -23.24
N ASN A 151 6.85 -5.79 -22.73
CA ASN A 151 7.89 -6.62 -23.34
C ASN A 151 7.33 -7.22 -24.66
N PRO A 152 7.99 -6.99 -25.82
CA PRO A 152 7.52 -7.54 -27.09
C PRO A 152 7.29 -9.05 -27.09
N LYS A 153 8.10 -9.82 -26.36
CA LYS A 153 7.99 -11.29 -26.29
C LYS A 153 6.80 -11.81 -25.50
N THR A 154 6.20 -11.00 -24.62
CA THR A 154 5.03 -11.40 -23.82
C THR A 154 3.79 -10.60 -24.19
N LYS A 155 3.91 -9.66 -25.13
CA LYS A 155 2.83 -8.80 -25.59
C LYS A 155 1.57 -9.59 -25.88
N THR A 156 0.48 -9.15 -25.27
CA THR A 156 -0.87 -9.70 -25.51
C THR A 156 -1.76 -8.58 -26.02
N VAL A 157 -2.53 -8.84 -27.05
CA VAL A 157 -3.38 -7.85 -27.70
C VAL A 157 -4.83 -8.32 -27.68
N VAL A 158 -5.73 -7.45 -27.21
CA VAL A 158 -7.16 -7.66 -27.25
C VAL A 158 -7.75 -6.77 -28.34
N LYS A 159 -8.39 -7.38 -29.35
CA LYS A 159 -9.09 -6.65 -30.41
C LYS A 159 -10.41 -6.11 -29.84
N GLY A 160 -10.56 -4.79 -29.78
CA GLY A 160 -11.82 -4.13 -29.52
C GLY A 160 -12.60 -3.82 -30.80
N GLN A 161 -13.77 -3.21 -30.67
CA GLN A 161 -14.57 -2.79 -31.83
C GLN A 161 -13.91 -1.63 -32.58
N SER A 162 -13.37 -0.65 -31.87
CA SER A 162 -12.77 0.58 -32.44
C SER A 162 -11.27 0.67 -32.21
N GLU A 163 -10.74 0.00 -31.21
CA GLU A 163 -9.31 0.08 -30.86
C GLU A 163 -8.78 -1.23 -30.29
N GLN A 164 -7.48 -1.42 -30.40
CA GLN A 164 -6.78 -2.52 -29.78
C GLN A 164 -6.31 -2.11 -28.37
N ARG A 165 -6.39 -3.07 -27.41
CA ARG A 165 -5.77 -2.91 -26.09
C ARG A 165 -4.52 -3.77 -26.01
N VAL A 166 -3.41 -3.12 -25.71
CA VAL A 166 -2.13 -3.80 -25.53
C VAL A 166 -1.89 -4.06 -24.05
N LEU A 167 -1.44 -5.26 -23.74
CA LEU A 167 -1.21 -5.76 -22.40
C LEU A 167 0.20 -6.35 -22.30
N CYS A 168 0.84 -6.27 -21.14
CA CYS A 168 2.19 -6.79 -20.95
C CYS A 168 2.28 -8.32 -21.00
N GLY A 169 1.15 -9.03 -20.89
CA GLY A 169 1.10 -10.49 -20.99
C GLY A 169 -0.28 -11.06 -20.72
N PRO A 170 -0.43 -12.39 -20.84
CA PRO A 170 -1.68 -13.10 -20.55
C PRO A 170 -2.19 -12.83 -19.12
N HIS A 171 -1.31 -12.62 -18.17
CA HIS A 171 -1.59 -12.23 -16.79
C HIS A 171 -2.50 -11.00 -16.73
N CYS A 172 -2.07 -9.89 -17.35
CA CYS A 172 -2.87 -8.67 -17.42
C CYS A 172 -4.17 -8.86 -18.22
N TYR A 173 -4.20 -9.79 -19.17
CA TYR A 173 -5.45 -10.13 -19.84
C TYR A 173 -6.48 -10.75 -18.88
N PHE A 174 -6.09 -11.65 -18.01
CA PHE A 174 -7.03 -12.23 -17.04
C PHE A 174 -7.50 -11.23 -15.99
N ILE A 175 -6.65 -10.26 -15.62
CA ILE A 175 -7.09 -9.12 -14.82
C ILE A 175 -8.13 -8.29 -15.60
N TYR A 176 -7.88 -8.00 -16.88
CA TYR A 176 -8.81 -7.30 -17.75
C TYR A 176 -10.16 -8.05 -17.85
N LEU A 177 -10.14 -9.34 -18.21
CA LEU A 177 -11.32 -10.18 -18.34
C LEU A 177 -12.16 -10.19 -17.05
N SER A 178 -11.52 -10.37 -15.90
CA SER A 178 -12.18 -10.40 -14.59
C SER A 178 -12.81 -9.06 -14.19
N SER A 179 -12.47 -7.98 -14.87
CA SER A 179 -12.99 -6.63 -14.61
C SER A 179 -14.19 -6.27 -15.50
N ILE A 180 -14.49 -7.09 -16.52
CA ILE A 180 -15.64 -6.86 -17.42
C ILE A 180 -16.89 -7.49 -16.81
N VAL A 181 -17.92 -6.70 -16.64
CA VAL A 181 -19.22 -7.19 -16.15
C VAL A 181 -19.92 -7.98 -17.26
N GLY A 182 -20.35 -9.20 -16.94
CA GLY A 182 -21.11 -10.04 -17.89
C GLY A 182 -20.31 -10.56 -19.09
N ALA A 183 -18.97 -10.55 -19.03
CA ALA A 183 -18.14 -11.09 -20.12
C ALA A 183 -18.38 -12.59 -20.32
N ASP A 184 -18.59 -12.99 -21.58
CA ASP A 184 -18.46 -14.40 -21.98
C ASP A 184 -16.97 -14.71 -22.18
N PRO A 185 -16.35 -15.55 -21.34
CA PRO A 185 -14.93 -15.83 -21.43
C PRO A 185 -14.48 -16.45 -22.76
N LYS A 186 -15.37 -17.20 -23.44
CA LYS A 186 -15.04 -17.80 -24.74
C LYS A 186 -15.06 -16.78 -25.87
N ALA A 187 -16.09 -15.93 -25.90
CA ALA A 187 -16.20 -14.84 -26.87
C ALA A 187 -15.06 -13.82 -26.69
N GLU A 188 -14.70 -13.50 -25.46
CA GLU A 188 -13.57 -12.59 -25.18
C GLU A 188 -12.22 -13.22 -25.54
N ALA A 189 -12.00 -14.52 -25.31
CA ALA A 189 -10.77 -15.22 -25.66
C ALA A 189 -10.51 -15.24 -27.18
N ALA A 190 -11.56 -15.33 -27.98
CA ALA A 190 -11.46 -15.31 -29.46
C ALA A 190 -10.89 -13.99 -30.01
N LYS A 191 -10.94 -12.91 -29.22
CA LYS A 191 -10.42 -11.58 -29.57
C LYS A 191 -8.95 -11.40 -29.22
N VAL A 192 -8.29 -12.40 -28.62
CA VAL A 192 -6.97 -12.28 -28.00
C VAL A 192 -5.91 -12.92 -28.88
N SER A 193 -4.85 -12.16 -29.14
CA SER A 193 -3.61 -12.69 -29.67
C SER A 193 -2.48 -12.51 -28.64
N VAL A 194 -1.62 -13.53 -28.59
CA VAL A 194 -0.39 -13.54 -27.77
C VAL A 194 0.82 -13.55 -28.68
N THR A 195 1.97 -13.14 -28.19
CA THR A 195 3.21 -13.22 -28.96
C THR A 195 3.86 -14.59 -28.76
N ASP A 196 4.12 -15.29 -29.83
CA ASP A 196 4.92 -16.52 -29.81
C ASP A 196 6.33 -16.23 -29.33
N TRP A 197 6.74 -16.90 -28.26
CA TRP A 197 8.02 -16.65 -27.59
C TRP A 197 9.24 -16.88 -28.48
N VAL A 198 9.14 -17.81 -29.44
CA VAL A 198 10.24 -18.19 -30.34
C VAL A 198 10.35 -17.21 -31.50
N SER A 199 9.27 -17.07 -32.28
CA SER A 199 9.29 -16.29 -33.52
C SER A 199 9.01 -14.80 -33.33
N GLY A 200 8.39 -14.41 -32.21
CA GLY A 200 7.92 -13.04 -31.99
C GLY A 200 6.62 -12.70 -32.75
N ASN A 201 6.04 -13.63 -33.48
CA ASN A 201 4.84 -13.43 -34.27
C ASN A 201 3.55 -13.56 -33.42
N PRO A 202 2.46 -12.88 -33.79
CA PRO A 202 1.17 -13.08 -33.16
C PRO A 202 0.64 -14.51 -33.35
N ALA A 203 0.13 -15.11 -32.29
CA ALA A 203 -0.58 -16.38 -32.28
C ALA A 203 -1.95 -16.23 -31.61
N SER A 204 -2.92 -17.09 -31.97
CA SER A 204 -4.20 -17.11 -31.28
C SER A 204 -4.02 -17.58 -29.84
N ALA A 205 -4.55 -16.83 -28.89
CA ALA A 205 -4.44 -17.19 -27.47
C ALA A 205 -5.05 -18.55 -27.14
N THR A 206 -6.16 -18.92 -27.81
CA THR A 206 -6.91 -20.17 -27.53
C THR A 206 -6.22 -21.42 -28.05
N THR A 207 -5.36 -21.29 -29.07
CA THR A 207 -4.64 -22.43 -29.68
C THR A 207 -3.19 -22.51 -29.25
N ALA A 208 -2.65 -21.45 -28.69
CA ALA A 208 -1.26 -21.43 -28.15
C ALA A 208 -1.10 -22.38 -26.96
N SER A 209 0.10 -22.91 -26.82
CA SER A 209 0.57 -23.60 -25.62
C SER A 209 1.33 -22.60 -24.72
N TYR A 210 1.26 -22.79 -23.42
CA TYR A 210 1.85 -21.87 -22.47
C TYR A 210 2.83 -22.58 -21.54
N VAL A 211 3.93 -21.93 -21.22
CA VAL A 211 4.79 -22.34 -20.10
C VAL A 211 4.65 -21.29 -19.01
N TYR A 212 4.12 -21.68 -17.87
CA TYR A 212 4.03 -20.83 -16.70
C TYR A 212 4.97 -21.32 -15.59
N GLY A 213 5.56 -20.37 -14.89
CA GLY A 213 6.52 -20.62 -13.82
C GLY A 213 6.69 -19.40 -12.94
N MET A 214 7.80 -19.37 -12.23
CA MET A 214 8.20 -18.24 -11.39
C MET A 214 9.57 -17.73 -11.83
N ASP A 215 9.80 -16.43 -11.79
CA ASP A 215 11.13 -15.86 -11.94
C ASP A 215 11.94 -15.97 -10.62
N ALA A 216 13.22 -15.60 -10.67
CA ALA A 216 14.11 -15.63 -9.50
C ALA A 216 13.63 -14.73 -8.32
N LYS A 217 12.69 -13.83 -8.57
CA LYS A 217 12.06 -12.96 -7.55
C LYS A 217 10.72 -13.51 -7.05
N GLY A 218 10.35 -14.74 -7.45
CA GLY A 218 9.08 -15.35 -7.09
C GLY A 218 7.85 -14.74 -7.78
N ARG A 219 8.03 -14.02 -8.92
CA ARG A 219 6.92 -13.47 -9.69
C ARG A 219 6.51 -14.45 -10.78
N ALA A 220 5.21 -14.59 -10.99
CA ALA A 220 4.68 -15.46 -12.03
C ALA A 220 5.12 -15.02 -13.44
N THR A 221 5.50 -15.99 -14.25
CA THR A 221 5.87 -15.80 -15.66
C THR A 221 5.00 -16.66 -16.55
N ILE A 222 4.61 -16.12 -17.71
CA ILE A 222 3.85 -16.83 -18.73
C ILE A 222 4.48 -16.56 -20.08
N LYS A 223 4.96 -17.61 -20.73
CA LYS A 223 5.47 -17.58 -22.10
C LYS A 223 4.47 -18.31 -23.01
N ALA A 224 4.12 -17.73 -24.14
CA ALA A 224 3.21 -18.34 -25.09
C ALA A 224 3.97 -18.92 -26.29
N PHE A 225 3.53 -20.04 -26.82
CA PHE A 225 4.15 -20.75 -27.94
C PHE A 225 3.07 -21.16 -28.95
N ALA A 226 3.30 -20.84 -30.20
CA ALA A 226 2.43 -21.29 -31.29
C ALA A 226 2.51 -22.81 -31.47
N ASP A 227 3.64 -23.40 -31.18
CA ASP A 227 3.94 -24.83 -31.24
C ASP A 227 4.09 -25.46 -29.85
N LYS A 228 3.42 -26.60 -29.64
CA LYS A 228 3.45 -27.33 -28.36
C LYS A 228 4.82 -27.96 -28.07
N ASP A 229 5.51 -28.42 -29.11
CA ASP A 229 6.84 -29.02 -28.91
C ASP A 229 7.87 -27.99 -28.49
N ALA A 230 7.75 -26.75 -28.99
CA ALA A 230 8.55 -25.62 -28.52
C ALA A 230 8.26 -25.29 -27.05
N ALA A 231 7.01 -25.34 -26.62
CA ALA A 231 6.63 -25.18 -25.22
C ALA A 231 7.24 -26.29 -24.32
N THR A 232 7.21 -27.53 -24.82
CA THR A 232 7.80 -28.67 -24.09
C THR A 232 9.31 -28.56 -23.97
N LYS A 233 10.02 -28.12 -25.03
CA LYS A 233 11.46 -27.84 -24.99
C LYS A 233 11.81 -26.74 -24.00
N GLU A 234 11.03 -25.67 -24.00
CA GLU A 234 11.21 -24.58 -23.01
C GLU A 234 11.07 -25.09 -21.58
N GLN A 235 10.02 -25.88 -21.29
CA GLN A 235 9.83 -26.51 -19.99
C GLN A 235 11.02 -27.38 -19.57
N GLN A 236 11.52 -28.23 -20.47
CA GLN A 236 12.65 -29.09 -20.19
C GLN A 236 13.95 -28.30 -19.91
N SER A 237 14.14 -27.19 -20.60
CA SER A 237 15.37 -26.39 -20.50
C SER A 237 15.35 -25.42 -19.33
N ASN A 238 14.21 -24.81 -19.03
CA ASN A 238 14.07 -23.68 -18.13
C ASN A 238 13.07 -23.92 -16.98
N GLY A 239 12.47 -25.10 -16.93
CA GLY A 239 11.45 -25.44 -15.93
C GLY A 239 10.08 -24.82 -16.23
N GLY A 240 9.22 -24.87 -15.23
CA GLY A 240 7.84 -24.42 -15.35
C GLY A 240 6.86 -25.55 -15.71
N ASN A 241 5.64 -25.21 -16.06
CA ASN A 241 4.57 -26.15 -16.39
C ASN A 241 3.93 -25.79 -17.71
N VAL A 242 3.78 -26.77 -18.61
CA VAL A 242 3.05 -26.59 -19.86
C VAL A 242 1.54 -26.61 -19.59
N ALA A 243 0.82 -25.67 -20.16
CA ALA A 243 -0.62 -25.55 -20.02
C ALA A 243 -1.30 -25.17 -21.35
N SER A 244 -2.54 -25.62 -21.52
CA SER A 244 -3.46 -25.05 -22.51
C SER A 244 -4.04 -23.73 -22.02
N TRP A 245 -4.72 -23.00 -22.92
CA TRP A 245 -5.46 -21.78 -22.56
C TRP A 245 -6.47 -22.01 -21.43
N ASP A 246 -7.23 -23.11 -21.47
CA ASP A 246 -8.24 -23.38 -20.45
C ASP A 246 -7.66 -23.67 -19.08
N VAL A 247 -6.55 -24.40 -19.03
CA VAL A 247 -5.79 -24.64 -17.78
C VAL A 247 -5.24 -23.34 -17.25
N LEU A 248 -4.63 -22.54 -18.13
CA LEU A 248 -4.09 -21.23 -17.74
C LEU A 248 -5.20 -20.30 -17.23
N ARG A 249 -6.34 -20.23 -17.92
CA ARG A 249 -7.50 -19.46 -17.50
C ARG A 249 -8.00 -19.87 -16.11
N SER A 250 -8.13 -21.15 -15.86
CA SER A 250 -8.58 -21.67 -14.57
C SER A 250 -7.62 -21.27 -13.45
N LYS A 251 -6.32 -21.40 -13.68
CA LYS A 251 -5.27 -20.97 -12.73
C LYS A 251 -5.32 -19.46 -12.48
N GLU A 252 -5.35 -18.66 -13.53
CA GLU A 252 -5.25 -17.21 -13.44
C GLU A 252 -6.51 -16.55 -12.82
N LEU A 253 -7.66 -17.19 -12.93
CA LEU A 253 -8.91 -16.73 -12.35
C LEU A 253 -9.24 -17.38 -10.99
N ALA A 254 -8.39 -18.30 -10.49
CA ALA A 254 -8.62 -19.03 -9.25
C ALA A 254 -8.64 -18.14 -8.02
N THR A 255 -7.77 -17.13 -7.97
CA THR A 255 -7.67 -16.21 -6.85
C THR A 255 -8.21 -14.84 -7.23
N ARG A 256 -9.12 -14.34 -6.40
CA ARG A 256 -9.84 -13.09 -6.65
C ARG A 256 -9.67 -12.11 -5.49
N CYS A 257 -9.69 -10.83 -5.82
CA CYS A 257 -9.75 -9.78 -4.82
C CYS A 257 -11.09 -9.84 -4.07
N ALA A 258 -11.05 -10.04 -2.76
CA ALA A 258 -12.25 -10.16 -1.95
C ALA A 258 -13.07 -8.85 -1.86
N PHE A 259 -12.49 -7.71 -2.28
CA PHE A 259 -13.21 -6.44 -2.33
C PHE A 259 -13.86 -6.18 -3.70
N CYS A 260 -13.13 -6.29 -4.81
CA CYS A 260 -13.61 -5.88 -6.14
C CYS A 260 -13.75 -7.03 -7.14
N ASP A 261 -13.50 -8.27 -6.72
CA ASP A 261 -13.60 -9.49 -7.52
C ASP A 261 -12.70 -9.53 -8.78
N ARG A 262 -11.65 -8.73 -8.83
CA ARG A 262 -10.63 -8.78 -9.88
C ARG A 262 -9.71 -9.97 -9.65
N ALA A 263 -9.20 -10.59 -10.70
CA ALA A 263 -8.14 -11.60 -10.59
C ALA A 263 -6.90 -10.99 -9.91
N VAL A 264 -6.30 -11.74 -9.01
CA VAL A 264 -5.09 -11.35 -8.28
C VAL A 264 -4.11 -12.51 -8.22
N TYR A 265 -2.87 -12.16 -8.02
CA TYR A 265 -1.77 -13.10 -7.82
C TYR A 265 -1.29 -12.98 -6.38
N PRO A 266 -1.31 -14.07 -5.61
CA PRO A 266 -0.96 -14.05 -4.18
C PRO A 266 0.39 -13.38 -3.90
N GLU A 267 1.36 -13.55 -4.80
CA GLU A 267 2.70 -12.98 -4.70
C GLU A 267 2.75 -11.44 -4.80
N ASP A 268 1.77 -10.84 -5.49
CA ASP A 268 1.68 -9.39 -5.73
C ASP A 268 0.56 -8.71 -4.94
N ALA A 269 -0.39 -9.50 -4.43
CA ALA A 269 -1.55 -9.00 -3.71
C ALA A 269 -1.25 -8.72 -2.24
N CYS A 270 -2.08 -7.86 -1.62
CA CYS A 270 -2.10 -7.73 -0.18
C CYS A 270 -2.81 -8.93 0.44
N ALA A 271 -2.15 -9.68 1.31
CA ALA A 271 -2.82 -10.71 2.09
C ALA A 271 -3.68 -10.05 3.19
N VAL A 272 -4.90 -10.55 3.36
CA VAL A 272 -5.83 -10.02 4.36
C VAL A 272 -6.40 -11.17 5.17
N LYS A 273 -6.26 -11.07 6.50
CA LYS A 273 -6.88 -12.00 7.44
C LYS A 273 -8.07 -11.33 8.11
N PHE A 274 -9.19 -12.03 8.19
CA PHE A 274 -10.42 -11.61 8.85
C PHE A 274 -11.05 -12.81 9.56
N GLY A 275 -11.14 -12.73 10.88
CA GLY A 275 -11.48 -13.89 11.73
C GLY A 275 -10.48 -15.04 11.50
N THR A 276 -10.97 -16.24 11.15
CA THR A 276 -10.16 -17.41 10.79
C THR A 276 -9.86 -17.53 9.30
N THR A 277 -10.42 -16.65 8.45
CA THR A 277 -10.34 -16.70 7.00
C THR A 277 -9.19 -15.82 6.51
N ARG A 278 -8.60 -16.24 5.37
CA ARG A 278 -7.62 -15.45 4.62
C ARG A 278 -8.15 -15.16 3.22
N GLY A 279 -7.88 -13.97 2.74
CA GLY A 279 -8.20 -13.53 1.39
C GLY A 279 -7.15 -12.56 0.87
N TYR A 280 -7.44 -11.94 -0.27
CA TYR A 280 -6.52 -11.04 -0.93
C TYR A 280 -7.21 -9.75 -1.34
N GLY A 281 -6.49 -8.63 -1.24
CA GLY A 281 -6.83 -7.37 -1.86
C GLY A 281 -5.91 -7.10 -3.06
N CYS A 282 -6.45 -6.71 -4.21
CA CYS A 282 -5.64 -6.45 -5.42
C CYS A 282 -4.77 -5.20 -5.30
N CYS A 283 -5.00 -4.37 -4.33
CA CYS A 283 -4.21 -3.20 -3.98
C CYS A 283 -4.43 -2.85 -2.51
N THR A 284 -3.60 -1.97 -1.99
CA THR A 284 -3.66 -1.51 -0.61
C THR A 284 -5.03 -0.93 -0.22
N HIS A 285 -5.66 -0.17 -1.12
CA HIS A 285 -6.99 0.41 -0.87
C HIS A 285 -8.11 -0.63 -0.91
N CYS A 286 -8.03 -1.64 -1.77
CA CYS A 286 -8.98 -2.75 -1.77
C CYS A 286 -8.85 -3.60 -0.50
N SER A 287 -7.63 -3.81 -0.02
CA SER A 287 -7.42 -4.53 1.24
C SER A 287 -8.04 -3.80 2.44
N MET A 288 -7.87 -2.47 2.53
CA MET A 288 -8.57 -1.67 3.55
C MET A 288 -10.09 -1.69 3.40
N GLY A 289 -10.58 -1.73 2.15
CA GLY A 289 -12.02 -1.81 1.85
C GLY A 289 -12.69 -3.09 2.33
N LEU A 290 -11.94 -4.15 2.60
CA LEU A 290 -12.49 -5.39 3.16
C LEU A 290 -13.08 -5.19 4.55
N ALA A 291 -12.52 -4.32 5.39
CA ALA A 291 -13.12 -3.98 6.68
C ALA A 291 -14.54 -3.42 6.52
N ALA A 292 -14.74 -2.52 5.53
CA ALA A 292 -16.05 -1.96 5.23
C ALA A 292 -17.02 -2.99 4.63
N ARG A 293 -16.56 -3.83 3.71
CA ARG A 293 -17.39 -4.85 3.05
C ARG A 293 -17.85 -5.92 4.02
N LEU A 294 -16.95 -6.38 4.88
CA LEU A 294 -17.21 -7.50 5.80
C LEU A 294 -17.77 -7.02 7.14
N LYS A 295 -17.68 -5.72 7.43
CA LYS A 295 -18.01 -5.13 8.75
C LYS A 295 -17.29 -5.84 9.89
N GLN A 296 -16.01 -6.16 9.67
CA GLN A 296 -15.13 -6.89 10.59
C GLN A 296 -13.76 -6.24 10.63
N ASP A 297 -13.06 -6.46 11.72
CA ASP A 297 -11.65 -6.12 11.81
C ASP A 297 -10.79 -7.03 10.95
N ILE A 298 -9.70 -6.47 10.42
CA ILE A 298 -8.81 -7.12 9.48
C ILE A 298 -7.35 -6.95 9.91
N GLU A 299 -6.53 -7.93 9.53
CA GLU A 299 -5.08 -7.82 9.52
C GLU A 299 -4.61 -7.84 8.07
N VAL A 300 -3.86 -6.82 7.66
CA VAL A 300 -3.36 -6.69 6.29
C VAL A 300 -1.85 -6.81 6.30
N GLU A 301 -1.32 -7.63 5.39
CA GLU A 301 0.08 -7.64 5.03
C GLU A 301 0.20 -7.16 3.59
N ALA A 302 0.76 -5.97 3.43
CA ALA A 302 1.01 -5.32 2.16
C ALA A 302 2.52 -5.16 1.93
N LYS A 303 2.90 -4.79 0.71
CA LYS A 303 4.30 -4.52 0.34
C LYS A 303 4.48 -3.06 0.00
N ASP A 304 5.64 -2.51 0.39
CA ASP A 304 6.08 -1.19 -0.06
C ASP A 304 6.16 -1.14 -1.58
N GLY A 305 5.55 -0.11 -2.18
CA GLY A 305 5.45 0.02 -3.63
C GLY A 305 6.79 0.24 -4.37
N LEU A 306 7.87 0.55 -3.64
CA LEU A 306 9.21 0.72 -4.19
C LEU A 306 10.14 -0.45 -3.88
N THR A 307 10.19 -0.87 -2.61
CA THR A 307 11.18 -1.81 -2.10
C THR A 307 10.64 -3.23 -1.94
N GLY A 308 9.32 -3.39 -1.85
CA GLY A 308 8.70 -4.68 -1.53
C GLY A 308 8.75 -5.02 -0.04
N GLU A 309 9.25 -4.14 0.82
CA GLU A 309 9.28 -4.32 2.28
C GLU A 309 7.87 -4.47 2.84
N VAL A 310 7.72 -5.35 3.83
CA VAL A 310 6.41 -5.69 4.37
C VAL A 310 5.87 -4.58 5.27
N ILE A 311 4.60 -4.23 5.06
CA ILE A 311 3.83 -3.30 5.88
C ILE A 311 2.67 -4.07 6.48
N ARG A 312 2.55 -4.07 7.82
CA ARG A 312 1.46 -4.72 8.55
C ARG A 312 0.51 -3.70 9.13
N VAL A 313 -0.76 -3.97 8.94
CA VAL A 313 -1.85 -3.12 9.47
C VAL A 313 -2.84 -4.01 10.18
N LYS A 314 -3.23 -3.64 11.41
CA LYS A 314 -4.35 -4.26 12.11
C LYS A 314 -5.41 -3.21 12.40
N THR A 315 -6.67 -3.58 12.22
CA THR A 315 -7.80 -2.75 12.63
C THR A 315 -8.44 -3.28 13.92
N LEU A 316 -9.09 -2.40 14.63
CA LEU A 316 -9.97 -2.72 15.76
C LEU A 316 -11.10 -1.70 15.78
N ASP A 317 -12.34 -2.17 15.78
CA ASP A 317 -13.55 -1.34 15.75
C ASP A 317 -13.53 -0.30 14.60
N GLY A 318 -13.06 -0.72 13.42
CA GLY A 318 -12.98 0.15 12.25
C GLY A 318 -11.90 1.24 12.30
N GLN A 319 -10.93 1.14 13.23
CA GLN A 319 -9.79 2.04 13.40
C GLN A 319 -8.47 1.29 13.22
N ILE A 320 -7.37 2.01 12.99
CA ILE A 320 -6.04 1.40 12.98
C ILE A 320 -5.62 1.10 14.42
N ALA A 321 -5.48 -0.17 14.76
CA ALA A 321 -5.00 -0.63 16.07
C ALA A 321 -3.47 -0.76 16.10
N SER A 322 -2.85 -1.24 15.01
CA SER A 322 -1.39 -1.24 14.86
C SER A 322 -0.97 -1.00 13.42
N LEU A 323 0.20 -0.40 13.25
CA LEU A 323 0.83 -0.11 11.97
C LEU A 323 2.34 -0.35 12.09
N GLU A 324 2.88 -1.23 11.25
CA GLU A 324 4.29 -1.57 11.20
C GLU A 324 4.82 -1.47 9.76
N PRO A 325 5.82 -0.61 9.52
CA PRO A 325 6.37 0.38 10.46
C PRO A 325 5.38 1.52 10.72
N ALA A 326 5.48 2.18 11.88
CA ALA A 326 4.60 3.30 12.26
C ALA A 326 4.70 4.50 11.31
N THR A 327 5.79 4.61 10.55
CA THR A 327 6.04 5.63 9.52
C THR A 327 5.33 5.36 8.20
N ALA A 328 4.63 4.22 8.08
CA ALA A 328 4.01 3.84 6.82
C ALA A 328 2.88 4.79 6.42
N ILE A 329 2.84 5.08 5.14
CA ILE A 329 1.89 5.99 4.50
C ILE A 329 1.28 5.37 3.25
N ALA A 330 0.26 6.01 2.69
CA ALA A 330 -0.38 5.59 1.47
C ALA A 330 -0.30 6.67 0.39
N TRP A 331 -0.19 6.24 -0.86
CA TRP A 331 -0.44 7.06 -2.03
C TRP A 331 -1.84 6.75 -2.57
N PHE A 332 -2.67 7.78 -2.69
CA PHE A 332 -3.96 7.71 -3.34
C PHE A 332 -3.87 8.34 -4.72
N GLY A 333 -3.62 7.49 -5.74
CA GLY A 333 -3.59 7.91 -7.14
C GLY A 333 -4.97 8.36 -7.59
N GLN A 334 -5.06 9.57 -8.13
CA GLN A 334 -6.29 10.21 -8.57
C GLN A 334 -6.13 10.75 -9.98
N LYS A 335 -7.23 10.84 -10.71
CA LYS A 335 -7.33 11.52 -12.00
C LYS A 335 -8.52 12.46 -11.99
N LYS A 336 -8.43 13.53 -12.76
CA LYS A 336 -9.54 14.45 -12.97
C LYS A 336 -10.45 13.88 -14.06
N GLY A 337 -11.73 13.74 -13.78
CA GLY A 337 -12.73 13.32 -14.75
C GLY A 337 -13.08 14.43 -15.73
N ALA A 338 -13.86 14.11 -16.76
CA ALA A 338 -14.39 15.10 -17.72
C ALA A 338 -15.29 16.14 -17.04
N ASP A 339 -15.93 15.76 -15.93
CA ASP A 339 -16.74 16.64 -15.08
C ASP A 339 -15.91 17.55 -14.14
N GLY A 340 -14.58 17.52 -14.26
CA GLY A 340 -13.66 18.28 -13.43
C GLY A 340 -13.44 17.73 -12.02
N LYS A 341 -14.13 16.65 -11.63
CA LYS A 341 -14.01 16.06 -10.29
C LYS A 341 -12.86 15.07 -10.20
N TRP A 342 -12.26 15.01 -9.03
CA TRP A 342 -11.23 14.03 -8.75
C TRP A 342 -11.82 12.66 -8.43
N ALA A 343 -11.32 11.64 -9.10
CA ALA A 343 -11.71 10.24 -8.88
C ALA A 343 -10.47 9.36 -8.75
N SER A 344 -10.64 8.16 -8.21
CA SER A 344 -9.56 7.18 -8.15
C SER A 344 -9.01 6.87 -9.55
N ALA A 345 -7.71 6.85 -9.69
CA ALA A 345 -7.03 6.47 -10.94
C ALA A 345 -6.96 4.95 -11.15
N GLY A 346 -7.59 4.15 -10.27
CA GLY A 346 -7.62 2.69 -10.35
C GLY A 346 -6.61 2.01 -9.43
N CYS A 347 -6.76 0.69 -9.28
CA CYS A 347 -6.02 -0.10 -8.28
C CYS A 347 -4.49 -0.06 -8.47
N PHE A 348 -4.00 -0.03 -9.70
CA PHE A 348 -2.55 0.01 -9.99
C PHE A 348 -1.88 1.37 -9.71
N LYS A 349 -2.68 2.36 -9.34
CA LYS A 349 -2.20 3.69 -8.95
C LYS A 349 -2.28 3.91 -7.43
N GLN A 350 -2.52 2.84 -6.67
CA GLN A 350 -2.64 2.84 -5.21
C GLN A 350 -1.51 2.01 -4.60
N ALA A 351 -0.77 2.56 -3.65
CA ALA A 351 0.31 1.83 -2.98
C ALA A 351 0.50 2.31 -1.54
N PHE A 352 1.08 1.44 -0.70
CA PHE A 352 1.63 1.80 0.60
C PHE A 352 3.14 1.93 0.51
N PHE A 353 3.71 2.73 1.39
CA PHE A 353 5.15 2.95 1.52
C PHE A 353 5.54 2.95 2.98
N VAL A 354 6.68 2.36 3.32
CA VAL A 354 7.19 2.33 4.69
C VAL A 354 7.52 3.74 5.20
N ASN A 355 7.77 4.69 4.28
CA ASN A 355 8.04 6.10 4.60
C ASN A 355 7.85 7.00 3.37
N GLU A 356 7.89 8.31 3.61
CA GLU A 356 7.75 9.32 2.58
C GLU A 356 8.91 9.32 1.57
N ALA A 357 10.13 8.98 1.97
CA ALA A 357 11.28 8.94 1.07
C ALA A 357 11.11 7.88 -0.02
N ASN A 358 10.53 6.72 0.32
CA ASN A 358 10.21 5.69 -0.67
C ASN A 358 9.11 6.15 -1.63
N LEU A 359 8.07 6.81 -1.12
CA LEU A 359 7.04 7.41 -1.96
C LEU A 359 7.62 8.45 -2.93
N GLN A 360 8.49 9.35 -2.46
CA GLN A 360 9.14 10.36 -3.31
C GLN A 360 9.95 9.74 -4.44
N LYS A 361 10.76 8.71 -4.14
CA LYS A 361 11.54 7.97 -5.14
C LYS A 361 10.62 7.27 -6.15
N TRP A 362 9.55 6.63 -5.67
CA TRP A 362 8.57 5.95 -6.52
C TRP A 362 7.86 6.93 -7.46
N LEU A 363 7.47 8.11 -6.97
CA LEU A 363 6.85 9.18 -7.76
C LEU A 363 7.82 9.82 -8.76
N LYS A 364 9.12 9.88 -8.45
CA LYS A 364 10.14 10.38 -9.39
C LYS A 364 10.20 9.53 -10.65
N ALA A 365 10.03 8.21 -10.52
CA ALA A 365 9.97 7.29 -11.66
C ALA A 365 8.61 7.32 -12.40
N ARG A 366 7.62 8.08 -11.91
CA ARG A 366 6.26 8.15 -12.44
C ARG A 366 5.78 9.60 -12.59
N PRO A 367 6.41 10.38 -13.50
CA PRO A 367 6.14 11.82 -13.62
C PRO A 367 4.71 12.15 -14.08
N ALA A 368 4.06 11.26 -14.80
CA ALA A 368 2.68 11.43 -15.26
C ALA A 368 1.61 11.12 -14.21
N MET A 369 2.01 10.53 -13.06
CA MET A 369 1.07 10.13 -12.02
C MET A 369 0.58 11.33 -11.20
N THR A 370 -0.73 11.44 -11.01
CA THR A 370 -1.38 12.42 -10.15
C THR A 370 -2.04 11.74 -8.94
N GLY A 371 -2.22 12.47 -7.86
CA GLY A 371 -2.78 11.96 -6.62
C GLY A 371 -2.29 12.70 -5.39
N ARG A 372 -2.48 12.09 -4.25
CA ARG A 372 -2.06 12.65 -2.95
C ARG A 372 -1.58 11.58 -1.99
N GLN A 373 -0.63 11.94 -1.17
CA GLN A 373 -0.26 11.18 0.01
C GLN A 373 -1.38 11.28 1.05
N ILE A 374 -1.71 10.16 1.66
CA ILE A 374 -2.66 10.08 2.79
C ILE A 374 -2.08 9.16 3.87
N THR A 375 -2.59 9.26 5.08
CA THR A 375 -2.29 8.27 6.12
C THR A 375 -3.04 6.95 5.84
N ILE A 376 -2.54 5.85 6.39
CA ILE A 376 -3.24 4.56 6.29
C ILE A 376 -4.58 4.61 7.03
N ALA A 377 -4.67 5.39 8.11
CA ALA A 377 -5.92 5.65 8.81
C ALA A 377 -6.96 6.37 7.92
N GLN A 378 -6.53 7.38 7.13
CA GLN A 378 -7.40 8.03 6.14
C GLN A 378 -7.84 7.06 5.05
N ALA A 379 -6.92 6.19 4.56
CA ALA A 379 -7.27 5.17 3.57
C ALA A 379 -8.37 4.22 4.09
N LEU A 380 -8.31 3.81 5.36
CA LEU A 380 -9.36 3.03 6.00
C LEU A 380 -10.66 3.84 6.16
N ALA A 381 -10.58 5.04 6.74
CA ALA A 381 -11.74 5.89 7.00
C ALA A 381 -12.53 6.22 5.72
N ASP A 382 -11.83 6.47 4.61
CA ASP A 382 -12.46 6.71 3.31
C ASP A 382 -13.22 5.47 2.81
N LYS A 383 -12.72 4.25 3.10
CA LYS A 383 -13.43 3.02 2.76
C LYS A 383 -14.63 2.74 3.66
N MET A 384 -14.52 3.05 4.95
CA MET A 384 -15.63 2.88 5.91
C MET A 384 -16.83 3.79 5.62
N LYS A 385 -16.65 4.87 4.85
CA LYS A 385 -17.71 5.78 4.41
C LYS A 385 -18.47 5.32 3.16
N LEU A 386 -18.01 4.27 2.47
CA LEU A 386 -18.65 3.81 1.25
C LEU A 386 -20.02 3.20 1.53
N SER A 387 -21.01 3.55 0.72
CA SER A 387 -22.31 2.90 0.75
C SER A 387 -22.24 1.45 0.23
N PRO A 388 -23.20 0.57 0.57
CA PRO A 388 -23.28 -0.77 0.03
C PRO A 388 -23.25 -0.80 -1.51
N GLU A 389 -23.92 0.15 -2.17
CA GLU A 389 -23.96 0.27 -3.63
C GLU A 389 -22.60 0.65 -4.20
N GLN A 390 -21.86 1.56 -3.54
CA GLN A 390 -20.50 1.92 -3.93
C GLN A 390 -19.54 0.75 -3.75
N ILE A 391 -19.71 -0.03 -2.68
CA ILE A 391 -18.92 -1.26 -2.45
C ILE A 391 -19.22 -2.31 -3.53
N ALA A 392 -20.48 -2.48 -3.92
CA ALA A 392 -20.88 -3.44 -4.95
C ALA A 392 -20.31 -3.10 -6.34
N LYS A 393 -20.22 -1.81 -6.66
CA LYS A 393 -19.68 -1.31 -7.95
C LYS A 393 -18.17 -1.13 -7.97
N ALA A 394 -17.48 -1.42 -6.85
CA ALA A 394 -16.06 -1.14 -6.73
C ALA A 394 -15.22 -1.77 -7.84
N CYS A 395 -14.46 -0.93 -8.54
CA CYS A 395 -13.39 -1.32 -9.48
C CYS A 395 -13.81 -2.22 -10.67
N LYS A 396 -15.05 -2.15 -11.13
CA LYS A 396 -15.44 -2.75 -12.42
C LYS A 396 -15.10 -1.81 -13.58
N LEU A 397 -14.72 -2.36 -14.73
CA LEU A 397 -14.46 -1.56 -15.93
C LEU A 397 -15.74 -0.84 -16.37
N GLY A 398 -15.65 0.47 -16.57
CA GLY A 398 -16.78 1.33 -16.90
C GLY A 398 -17.57 1.87 -15.70
N GLU A 399 -17.32 1.38 -14.48
CA GLU A 399 -18.01 1.82 -13.27
C GLU A 399 -17.12 2.64 -12.31
N CYS A 400 -15.80 2.61 -12.49
CA CYS A 400 -14.87 3.54 -11.84
C CYS A 400 -14.91 4.87 -12.59
N LYS A 401 -15.94 5.67 -12.33
CA LYS A 401 -16.04 7.07 -12.78
C LYS A 401 -15.60 8.02 -11.69
#